data_db37eea6293222c8c0e57ca708f1e92b
#
_entry.id   db37eea6293222c8c0e57ca708f1e92b
#
_cell.length_a   1.000
_cell.length_b   1.000
_cell.length_c   1.000
_cell.angle_alpha   90.00
_cell.angle_beta   90.00
_cell.angle_gamma   90.00
#
_symmetry.space_group_name_H-M   'P 1'
#
loop_
_entity.id
_entity.type
_entity.pdbx_description
1 polymer ?
#
loop_
_entity_poly.entity_id
_entity_poly.type
_entity_poly.pdbx_seq_one_letter_code
_entity_poly.pdbx_strand_id
1 'polypeptide(L)'
;QSLIRVSDGSNVFAGEGQGEGEFSPVFGNYLGGLQKYIPQAMAFFAPNVNSYRRLIFGEVSPSNVHWGFDNRTCGLRVPLDTPENMRVESRFAGSDANPYLAMAATLACGLLGIRERLAPDAPVTGSAKELGYTLPRSLGEALDGLSVSTELQALLGERFCRAYISVKRKEYETFFRVISSWEREFLLLNV
;
A
#
# COMPACT_ATOMS: atom_id res chain seq x y z
N GLN A 1 -11.09 1.38 -4.36
CA GLN A 1 -11.49 0.11 -5.00
C GLN A 1 -12.77 -0.41 -4.40
N SER A 2 -13.62 -0.98 -5.23
CA SER A 2 -14.76 -1.82 -4.90
C SER A 2 -14.73 -3.06 -5.78
N LEU A 3 -15.37 -4.14 -5.37
CA LEU A 3 -15.55 -5.35 -6.17
C LEU A 3 -17.02 -5.52 -6.51
N ILE A 4 -17.30 -5.69 -7.78
CA ILE A 4 -18.66 -5.87 -8.31
C ILE A 4 -18.87 -7.32 -8.74
N ARG A 5 -19.97 -7.92 -8.31
CA ARG A 5 -20.35 -9.26 -8.72
C ARG A 5 -20.81 -9.22 -10.18
N VAL A 6 -20.22 -10.07 -11.01
CA VAL A 6 -20.47 -10.06 -12.46
C VAL A 6 -21.90 -10.48 -12.80
N SER A 7 -22.52 -11.35 -11.98
CA SER A 7 -23.84 -11.91 -12.27
C SER A 7 -25.02 -10.93 -12.12
N ASP A 8 -24.91 -9.97 -11.21
CA ASP A 8 -26.03 -9.08 -10.84
C ASP A 8 -25.63 -7.60 -10.65
N GLY A 9 -24.33 -7.28 -10.79
CA GLY A 9 -23.84 -5.92 -10.61
C GLY A 9 -23.76 -5.45 -9.16
N SER A 10 -24.03 -6.32 -8.16
CA SER A 10 -23.99 -5.94 -6.75
C SER A 10 -22.56 -5.70 -6.25
N ASN A 11 -22.43 -4.76 -5.30
CA ASN A 11 -21.14 -4.51 -4.64
C ASN A 11 -20.84 -5.62 -3.63
N VAL A 12 -19.77 -6.38 -3.85
CA VAL A 12 -19.38 -7.51 -2.97
C VAL A 12 -18.92 -7.04 -1.58
N PHE A 13 -18.53 -5.78 -1.46
CA PHE A 13 -18.08 -5.19 -0.20
C PHE A 13 -19.24 -4.77 0.71
N ALA A 14 -20.43 -4.58 0.16
CA ALA A 14 -21.61 -4.23 0.92
C ALA A 14 -21.97 -5.30 1.95
N GLY A 15 -22.29 -4.88 3.18
CA GLY A 15 -22.89 -5.73 4.20
C GLY A 15 -24.37 -6.03 3.91
N GLU A 16 -24.95 -6.97 4.64
CA GLU A 16 -26.37 -7.33 4.52
C GLU A 16 -27.29 -6.36 5.29
N GLY A 17 -26.73 -5.56 6.21
CA GLY A 17 -27.47 -4.57 6.99
C GLY A 17 -27.64 -3.23 6.26
N GLN A 18 -28.49 -2.36 6.83
CA GLN A 18 -28.73 -0.99 6.31
C GLN A 18 -27.96 0.08 7.10
N GLY A 19 -27.06 -0.32 8.00
CA GLY A 19 -26.26 0.60 8.81
C GLY A 19 -25.09 1.24 8.03
N GLU A 20 -24.83 2.52 8.31
CA GLU A 20 -23.60 3.16 7.81
C GLU A 20 -22.36 2.40 8.31
N GLY A 21 -21.45 2.07 7.40
CA GLY A 21 -20.21 1.39 7.74
C GLY A 21 -20.32 -0.13 7.91
N GLU A 22 -21.49 -0.73 7.71
CA GLU A 22 -21.62 -2.18 7.64
C GLU A 22 -21.04 -2.72 6.33
N PHE A 23 -20.13 -3.67 6.44
CA PHE A 23 -19.46 -4.28 5.31
C PHE A 23 -19.49 -5.80 5.37
N SER A 24 -19.33 -6.42 4.21
CA SER A 24 -19.34 -7.88 4.09
C SER A 24 -18.08 -8.51 4.71
N PRO A 25 -18.11 -9.80 5.09
CA PRO A 25 -16.93 -10.55 5.49
C PRO A 25 -15.83 -10.54 4.41
N VAL A 26 -16.22 -10.50 3.12
CA VAL A 26 -15.28 -10.40 2.00
C VAL A 26 -14.52 -9.08 2.03
N PHE A 27 -15.19 -7.97 2.34
CA PHE A 27 -14.52 -6.69 2.50
C PHE A 27 -13.56 -6.68 3.69
N GLY A 28 -13.98 -7.24 4.83
CA GLY A 28 -13.10 -7.41 5.98
C GLY A 28 -11.83 -8.18 5.62
N ASN A 29 -11.98 -9.33 4.93
CA ASN A 29 -10.83 -10.10 4.49
C ASN A 29 -9.96 -9.34 3.49
N TYR A 30 -10.56 -8.57 2.58
CA TYR A 30 -9.83 -7.72 1.65
C TYR A 30 -8.99 -6.67 2.39
N LEU A 31 -9.55 -5.97 3.37
CA LEU A 31 -8.84 -5.02 4.24
C LEU A 31 -7.68 -5.67 4.99
N GLY A 32 -7.92 -6.85 5.61
CA GLY A 32 -6.87 -7.61 6.28
C GLY A 32 -5.71 -7.96 5.35
N GLY A 33 -6.02 -8.31 4.09
CA GLY A 33 -5.02 -8.54 3.05
C GLY A 33 -4.23 -7.28 2.70
N LEU A 34 -4.91 -6.15 2.55
CA LEU A 34 -4.23 -4.87 2.33
C LEU A 34 -3.28 -4.52 3.47
N GLN A 35 -3.71 -4.68 4.73
CA GLN A 35 -2.86 -4.42 5.90
C GLN A 35 -1.61 -5.30 5.93
N LYS A 36 -1.77 -6.60 5.67
CA LYS A 36 -0.66 -7.57 5.69
C LYS A 36 0.33 -7.37 4.55
N TYR A 37 -0.15 -7.16 3.32
CA TYR A 37 0.67 -7.27 2.12
C TYR A 37 1.12 -5.94 1.52
N ILE A 38 0.47 -4.80 1.82
CA ILE A 38 0.91 -3.50 1.30
C ILE A 38 2.35 -3.16 1.67
N PRO A 39 2.85 -3.38 2.91
CA PRO A 39 4.25 -3.11 3.22
C PRO A 39 5.23 -3.85 2.30
N GLN A 40 4.89 -5.07 1.88
CA GLN A 40 5.68 -5.89 0.97
C GLN A 40 5.52 -5.47 -0.50
N ALA A 41 4.43 -4.80 -0.85
CA ALA A 41 4.12 -4.31 -2.19
C ALA A 41 4.56 -2.85 -2.42
N MET A 42 5.17 -2.20 -1.40
CA MET A 42 5.46 -0.75 -1.43
C MET A 42 6.30 -0.32 -2.61
N ALA A 43 7.16 -1.18 -3.15
CA ALA A 43 7.95 -0.88 -4.33
C ALA A 43 7.10 -0.56 -5.59
N PHE A 44 5.83 -0.99 -5.65
CA PHE A 44 4.90 -0.64 -6.73
C PHE A 44 4.18 0.68 -6.49
N PHE A 45 4.03 1.10 -5.23
CA PHE A 45 3.36 2.34 -4.84
C PHE A 45 4.31 3.53 -4.70
N ALA A 46 5.56 3.26 -4.36
CA ALA A 46 6.64 4.22 -4.17
C ALA A 46 7.90 3.71 -4.93
N PRO A 47 7.90 3.80 -6.29
CA PRO A 47 8.86 3.07 -7.12
C PRO A 47 10.23 3.75 -7.26
N ASN A 48 10.39 4.96 -6.75
CA ASN A 48 11.62 5.75 -6.92
C ASN A 48 12.25 6.07 -5.56
N VAL A 49 13.54 6.35 -5.55
CA VAL A 49 14.28 6.68 -4.32
C VAL A 49 13.66 7.86 -3.57
N ASN A 50 13.24 8.89 -4.30
CA ASN A 50 12.62 10.09 -3.73
C ASN A 50 11.14 9.92 -3.33
N SER A 51 10.46 8.85 -3.76
CA SER A 51 9.07 8.56 -3.37
C SER A 51 8.92 8.45 -1.84
N TYR A 52 9.93 7.94 -1.16
CA TYR A 52 9.94 7.72 0.29
C TYR A 52 10.00 9.01 1.10
N ARG A 53 10.50 10.11 0.52
CA ARG A 53 10.44 11.43 1.15
C ARG A 53 9.00 11.87 1.41
N ARG A 54 8.09 11.57 0.49
CA ARG A 54 6.67 11.83 0.67
C ARG A 54 6.08 11.05 1.83
N LEU A 55 6.45 9.77 1.97
CA LEU A 55 5.92 8.89 3.02
C LEU A 55 6.47 9.24 4.41
N ILE A 56 7.75 9.62 4.51
CA ILE A 56 8.42 9.91 5.77
C ILE A 56 8.11 11.34 6.27
N PHE A 57 8.11 12.32 5.37
CA PHE A 57 8.04 13.74 5.72
C PHE A 57 6.72 14.41 5.30
N GLY A 58 5.87 13.72 4.53
CA GLY A 58 4.61 14.28 4.05
C GLY A 58 3.56 14.32 5.15
N GLU A 59 3.02 15.51 5.46
CA GLU A 59 2.00 15.68 6.48
C GLU A 59 0.70 14.93 6.18
N VAL A 60 0.34 14.80 4.91
CA VAL A 60 -0.89 14.15 4.44
C VAL A 60 -0.70 12.73 3.93
N SER A 61 0.54 12.24 3.91
CA SER A 61 0.86 10.89 3.45
C SER A 61 0.70 9.87 4.58
N PRO A 62 0.31 8.62 4.25
CA PRO A 62 0.18 7.58 5.27
C PRO A 62 1.56 7.16 5.78
N SER A 63 1.65 6.91 7.08
CA SER A 63 2.84 6.39 7.75
C SER A 63 2.72 4.91 8.13
N ASN A 64 1.52 4.35 7.99
CA ASN A 64 1.18 2.99 8.41
C ASN A 64 0.04 2.40 7.58
N VAL A 65 -0.27 1.13 7.80
CA VAL A 65 -1.31 0.37 7.08
C VAL A 65 -2.64 0.31 7.82
N HIS A 66 -2.83 1.15 8.84
CA HIS A 66 -4.11 1.20 9.55
C HIS A 66 -5.24 1.70 8.63
N TRP A 67 -6.45 1.35 9.02
CA TRP A 67 -7.66 1.75 8.31
C TRP A 67 -8.66 2.43 9.26
N GLY A 68 -9.57 3.21 8.70
CA GLY A 68 -10.63 3.83 9.46
C GLY A 68 -11.69 4.44 8.56
N PHE A 69 -12.91 4.57 9.11
CA PHE A 69 -14.01 5.23 8.44
C PHE A 69 -13.74 6.74 8.32
N ASP A 70 -13.85 7.25 7.11
CA ASP A 70 -13.56 8.65 6.74
C ASP A 70 -12.25 9.22 7.32
N ASN A 71 -11.36 8.36 7.74
CA ASN A 71 -10.12 8.74 8.41
C ASN A 71 -8.97 8.96 7.42
N ARG A 72 -8.68 10.23 7.11
CA ARG A 72 -7.60 10.62 6.18
C ARG A 72 -6.21 10.51 6.78
N THR A 73 -6.06 10.18 8.05
CA THR A 73 -4.75 9.90 8.66
C THR A 73 -4.31 8.45 8.47
N CYS A 74 -5.25 7.55 8.13
CA CYS A 74 -4.97 6.15 7.81
C CYS A 74 -4.44 5.99 6.39
N GLY A 75 -3.66 4.92 6.17
CA GLY A 75 -3.24 4.48 4.84
C GLY A 75 -4.39 3.91 3.99
N LEU A 76 -5.37 3.33 4.67
CA LEU A 76 -6.59 2.77 4.09
C LEU A 76 -7.79 3.54 4.65
N ARG A 77 -8.44 4.33 3.81
CA ARG A 77 -9.66 5.05 4.18
C ARG A 77 -10.86 4.30 3.62
N VAL A 78 -11.85 4.06 4.47
CA VAL A 78 -13.16 3.53 4.08
C VAL A 78 -14.16 4.69 4.16
N PRO A 79 -14.57 5.29 3.04
CA PRO A 79 -15.59 6.32 3.07
C PRO A 79 -16.90 5.78 3.61
N LEU A 80 -17.55 6.54 4.50
CA LEU A 80 -18.91 6.28 4.91
C LEU A 80 -19.83 6.69 3.74
N ASP A 81 -20.59 5.74 3.25
CA ASP A 81 -21.46 5.89 2.08
C ASP A 81 -22.54 4.82 2.11
N THR A 82 -23.41 4.82 1.11
CA THR A 82 -24.41 3.75 0.96
C THR A 82 -23.73 2.40 0.66
N PRO A 83 -24.39 1.27 0.96
CA PRO A 83 -23.84 -0.06 0.70
C PRO A 83 -23.37 -0.26 -0.75
N GLU A 84 -24.08 0.30 -1.72
CA GLU A 84 -23.76 0.20 -3.13
C GLU A 84 -22.41 0.88 -3.47
N ASN A 85 -22.04 1.90 -2.68
CA ASN A 85 -20.83 2.68 -2.84
C ASN A 85 -19.69 2.24 -1.90
N MET A 86 -19.84 1.14 -1.16
CA MET A 86 -18.83 0.63 -0.24
C MET A 86 -17.51 0.39 -0.98
N ARG A 87 -16.43 1.00 -0.48
CA ARG A 87 -15.13 0.97 -1.11
C ARG A 87 -14.00 1.24 -0.12
N VAL A 88 -12.79 0.91 -0.51
CA VAL A 88 -11.57 1.33 0.18
C VAL A 88 -10.72 2.23 -0.70
N GLU A 89 -10.22 3.30 -0.14
CA GLU A 89 -9.22 4.18 -0.74
C GLU A 89 -7.84 3.79 -0.23
N SER A 90 -6.99 3.25 -1.11
CA SER A 90 -5.57 3.04 -0.85
C SER A 90 -4.82 4.34 -1.10
N ARG A 91 -4.11 4.86 -0.09
CA ARG A 91 -3.47 6.18 -0.13
C ARG A 91 -1.94 6.11 -0.27
N PHE A 92 -1.42 4.92 -0.59
CA PHE A 92 0.03 4.67 -0.64
C PHE A 92 0.68 5.11 -1.94
N ALA A 93 -0.02 4.95 -3.08
CA ALA A 93 0.54 5.28 -4.39
C ALA A 93 0.83 6.78 -4.52
N GLY A 94 2.05 7.10 -4.97
CA GLY A 94 2.43 8.44 -5.39
C GLY A 94 2.01 8.73 -6.84
N SER A 95 2.10 9.98 -7.26
CA SER A 95 1.88 10.38 -8.66
C SER A 95 2.93 9.82 -9.63
N ASP A 96 4.04 9.37 -9.09
CA ASP A 96 5.17 8.72 -9.78
C ASP A 96 5.01 7.20 -9.92
N ALA A 97 3.97 6.62 -9.33
CA ALA A 97 3.67 5.19 -9.46
C ALA A 97 3.07 4.89 -10.84
N ASN A 98 3.43 3.74 -11.41
CA ASN A 98 2.73 3.21 -12.57
C ASN A 98 1.32 2.77 -12.15
N PRO A 99 0.24 3.37 -12.71
CA PRO A 99 -1.12 3.10 -12.24
C PRO A 99 -1.55 1.65 -12.46
N TYR A 100 -1.09 0.98 -13.51
CA TYR A 100 -1.40 -0.43 -13.76
C TYR A 100 -0.77 -1.33 -12.70
N LEU A 101 0.49 -1.07 -12.34
CA LEU A 101 1.18 -1.85 -11.29
C LEU A 101 0.60 -1.57 -9.92
N ALA A 102 0.27 -0.32 -9.61
CA ALA A 102 -0.35 0.05 -8.34
C ALA A 102 -1.73 -0.60 -8.17
N MET A 103 -2.55 -0.61 -9.22
CA MET A 103 -3.85 -1.29 -9.21
C MET A 103 -3.69 -2.81 -9.07
N ALA A 104 -2.79 -3.43 -9.85
CA ALA A 104 -2.53 -4.87 -9.79
C ALA A 104 -2.04 -5.28 -8.39
N ALA A 105 -1.09 -4.53 -7.81
CA ALA A 105 -0.55 -4.80 -6.47
C ALA A 105 -1.63 -4.66 -5.39
N THR A 106 -2.50 -3.63 -5.46
CA THR A 106 -3.59 -3.48 -4.50
C THR A 106 -4.59 -4.62 -4.59
N LEU A 107 -4.98 -5.00 -5.82
CA LEU A 107 -5.88 -6.15 -6.05
C LEU A 107 -5.27 -7.45 -5.55
N ALA A 108 -3.97 -7.67 -5.80
CA ALA A 108 -3.25 -8.85 -5.33
C ALA A 108 -3.25 -8.94 -3.80
N CYS A 109 -2.92 -7.84 -3.10
CA CYS A 109 -2.97 -7.78 -1.64
C CYS A 109 -4.36 -8.14 -1.10
N GLY A 110 -5.41 -7.53 -1.63
CA GLY A 110 -6.78 -7.79 -1.20
C GLY A 110 -7.25 -9.22 -1.52
N LEU A 111 -6.90 -9.75 -2.70
CA LEU A 111 -7.25 -11.12 -3.08
C LEU A 111 -6.57 -12.17 -2.17
N LEU A 112 -5.30 -11.94 -1.79
CA LEU A 112 -4.61 -12.80 -0.82
C LEU A 112 -5.35 -12.79 0.52
N GLY A 113 -5.77 -11.60 0.98
CA GLY A 113 -6.57 -11.47 2.20
C GLY A 113 -7.89 -12.27 2.16
N ILE A 114 -8.60 -12.24 1.04
CA ILE A 114 -9.82 -13.06 0.83
C ILE A 114 -9.47 -14.55 0.85
N ARG A 115 -8.43 -14.99 0.14
CA ARG A 115 -8.02 -16.40 0.09
C ARG A 115 -7.60 -16.94 1.44
N GLU A 116 -6.89 -16.14 2.23
CA GLU A 116 -6.38 -16.50 3.56
C GLU A 116 -7.41 -16.22 4.67
N ARG A 117 -8.52 -15.60 4.36
CA ARG A 117 -9.58 -15.18 5.32
C ARG A 117 -9.02 -14.32 6.44
N LEU A 118 -8.18 -13.35 6.09
CA LEU A 118 -7.55 -12.45 7.05
C LEU A 118 -8.59 -11.50 7.63
N ALA A 119 -8.54 -11.34 8.96
CA ALA A 119 -9.33 -10.30 9.62
C ALA A 119 -8.51 -8.99 9.67
N PRO A 120 -9.13 -7.83 9.42
CA PRO A 120 -8.46 -6.56 9.62
C PRO A 120 -8.34 -6.24 11.13
N ASP A 121 -7.39 -5.36 11.47
CA ASP A 121 -7.36 -4.73 12.79
C ASP A 121 -8.64 -3.92 13.04
N ALA A 122 -8.86 -3.49 14.28
CA ALA A 122 -9.95 -2.57 14.60
C ALA A 122 -9.77 -1.23 13.86
N PRO A 123 -10.87 -0.57 13.42
CA PRO A 123 -10.80 0.73 12.77
C PRO A 123 -10.24 1.80 13.72
N VAL A 124 -9.40 2.68 13.19
CA VAL A 124 -8.85 3.81 13.93
C VAL A 124 -9.83 4.97 13.92
N THR A 125 -10.26 5.41 15.10
CA THR A 125 -11.17 6.56 15.28
C THR A 125 -10.45 7.89 15.51
N GLY A 126 -9.19 7.85 15.96
CA GLY A 126 -8.34 9.01 16.17
C GLY A 126 -7.30 9.22 15.07
N SER A 127 -6.20 9.88 15.41
CA SER A 127 -5.09 10.10 14.48
C SER A 127 -4.23 8.83 14.35
N ALA A 128 -4.22 8.22 13.17
CA ALA A 128 -3.35 7.07 12.88
C ALA A 128 -1.85 7.44 12.88
N LYS A 129 -1.50 8.73 12.80
CA LYS A 129 -0.12 9.20 12.86
C LYS A 129 0.54 8.92 14.22
N GLU A 130 -0.26 8.86 15.29
CA GLU A 130 0.21 8.56 16.64
C GLU A 130 0.56 7.07 16.85
N LEU A 131 0.15 6.20 15.92
CA LEU A 131 0.38 4.76 15.99
C LEU A 131 1.74 4.31 15.43
N GLY A 132 2.57 5.28 15.05
CA GLY A 132 3.91 5.03 14.57
C GLY A 132 4.00 4.72 13.07
N TYR A 133 5.24 4.55 12.60
CA TYR A 133 5.56 4.32 11.20
C TYR A 133 5.85 2.84 10.96
N THR A 134 5.08 2.20 10.08
CA THR A 134 5.19 0.74 9.81
C THR A 134 5.51 0.39 8.35
N LEU A 135 5.66 1.40 7.48
CA LEU A 135 5.99 1.20 6.07
C LEU A 135 7.52 1.14 5.86
N PRO A 136 8.00 0.56 4.75
CA PRO A 136 9.40 0.71 4.34
C PRO A 136 9.80 2.18 4.23
N ARG A 137 11.01 2.51 4.68
CA ARG A 137 11.54 3.88 4.68
C ARG A 137 12.41 4.20 3.47
N SER A 138 12.71 3.20 2.66
CA SER A 138 13.53 3.33 1.46
C SER A 138 13.08 2.37 0.37
N LEU A 139 13.48 2.68 -0.87
CA LEU A 139 13.27 1.75 -1.98
C LEU A 139 13.96 0.41 -1.73
N GLY A 140 15.14 0.42 -1.08
CA GLY A 140 15.86 -0.80 -0.71
C GLY A 140 15.01 -1.70 0.17
N GLU A 141 14.52 -1.19 1.30
CA GLU A 141 13.64 -1.94 2.21
C GLU A 141 12.37 -2.47 1.52
N ALA A 142 11.75 -1.66 0.65
CA ALA A 142 10.58 -2.10 -0.09
C ALA A 142 10.87 -3.22 -1.09
N LEU A 143 12.02 -3.18 -1.75
CA LEU A 143 12.47 -4.25 -2.65
C LEU A 143 12.82 -5.52 -1.88
N ASP A 144 13.40 -5.40 -0.69
CA ASP A 144 13.67 -6.54 0.19
C ASP A 144 12.36 -7.19 0.64
N GLY A 145 11.37 -6.40 1.06
CA GLY A 145 10.04 -6.88 1.39
C GLY A 145 9.36 -7.63 0.23
N LEU A 146 9.42 -7.08 -0.99
CA LEU A 146 8.86 -7.73 -2.17
C LEU A 146 9.63 -9.01 -2.53
N SER A 147 10.95 -9.05 -2.33
CA SER A 147 11.79 -10.18 -2.69
C SER A 147 11.53 -11.43 -1.85
N VAL A 148 11.02 -11.27 -0.63
CA VAL A 148 10.70 -12.39 0.27
C VAL A 148 9.22 -12.75 0.28
N SER A 149 8.36 -11.95 -0.35
CA SER A 149 6.92 -12.20 -0.42
C SER A 149 6.57 -13.18 -1.52
N THR A 150 6.63 -14.47 -1.22
CA THR A 150 6.34 -15.56 -2.16
C THR A 150 4.90 -15.52 -2.68
N GLU A 151 3.95 -15.17 -1.84
CA GLU A 151 2.52 -15.09 -2.16
C GLU A 151 2.22 -13.99 -3.17
N LEU A 152 2.78 -12.79 -2.97
CA LEU A 152 2.65 -11.69 -3.93
C LEU A 152 3.33 -12.02 -5.25
N GLN A 153 4.53 -12.60 -5.22
CA GLN A 153 5.26 -12.98 -6.42
C GLN A 153 4.52 -14.05 -7.22
N ALA A 154 3.94 -15.05 -6.55
CA ALA A 154 3.14 -16.09 -7.21
C ALA A 154 1.90 -15.50 -7.91
N LEU A 155 1.26 -14.49 -7.31
CA LEU A 155 0.06 -13.87 -7.86
C LEU A 155 0.35 -12.85 -8.97
N LEU A 156 1.41 -12.05 -8.81
CA LEU A 156 1.82 -11.03 -9.79
C LEU A 156 2.69 -11.58 -10.93
N GLY A 157 3.21 -12.79 -10.77
CA GLY A 157 4.14 -13.45 -11.68
C GLY A 157 5.59 -13.34 -11.21
N GLU A 158 6.17 -14.46 -10.79
CA GLU A 158 7.54 -14.53 -10.25
C GLU A 158 8.59 -13.94 -11.19
N ARG A 159 8.49 -14.26 -12.49
CA ARG A 159 9.43 -13.75 -13.51
C ARG A 159 9.36 -12.23 -13.62
N PHE A 160 8.14 -11.68 -13.59
CA PHE A 160 7.93 -10.24 -13.59
C PHE A 160 8.52 -9.59 -12.34
N CYS A 161 8.21 -10.12 -11.15
CA CYS A 161 8.71 -9.57 -9.88
C CYS A 161 10.24 -9.62 -9.83
N ARG A 162 10.87 -10.71 -10.24
CA ARG A 162 12.33 -10.80 -10.31
C ARG A 162 12.94 -9.75 -11.25
N ALA A 163 12.37 -9.58 -12.44
CA ALA A 163 12.83 -8.57 -13.39
C ALA A 163 12.66 -7.14 -12.82
N TYR A 164 11.50 -6.84 -12.24
CA TYR A 164 11.20 -5.57 -11.62
C TYR A 164 12.18 -5.24 -10.49
N ILE A 165 12.37 -6.17 -9.55
CA ILE A 165 13.32 -6.04 -8.44
C ILE A 165 14.74 -5.78 -8.97
N SER A 166 15.19 -6.53 -9.97
CA SER A 166 16.54 -6.38 -10.55
C SER A 166 16.75 -4.99 -11.14
N VAL A 167 15.78 -4.50 -11.92
CA VAL A 167 15.85 -3.14 -12.50
C VAL A 167 15.88 -2.08 -11.41
N LYS A 168 14.96 -2.17 -10.42
CA LYS A 168 14.86 -1.19 -9.36
C LYS A 168 16.06 -1.21 -8.41
N ARG A 169 16.65 -2.35 -8.14
CA ARG A 169 17.92 -2.44 -7.40
C ARG A 169 19.06 -1.76 -8.15
N LYS A 170 19.12 -1.92 -9.47
CA LYS A 170 20.12 -1.24 -10.30
C LYS A 170 19.96 0.28 -10.28
N GLU A 171 18.72 0.78 -10.36
CA GLU A 171 18.44 2.22 -10.21
C GLU A 171 18.87 2.73 -8.83
N TYR A 172 18.54 1.99 -7.76
CA TYR A 172 18.91 2.31 -6.38
C TYR A 172 20.43 2.36 -6.17
N GLU A 173 21.17 1.35 -6.64
CA GLU A 173 22.63 1.32 -6.61
C GLU A 173 23.25 2.50 -7.39
N THR A 174 22.67 2.83 -8.55
CA THR A 174 23.15 3.93 -9.39
C THR A 174 22.97 5.27 -8.68
N PHE A 175 21.86 5.45 -7.99
CA PHE A 175 21.61 6.64 -7.17
C PHE A 175 22.70 6.82 -6.09
N PHE A 176 23.07 5.75 -5.38
CA PHE A 176 24.09 5.82 -4.33
C PHE A 176 25.51 6.06 -4.82
N ARG A 177 25.76 5.94 -6.11
CA ARG A 177 27.06 6.29 -6.71
C ARG A 177 27.20 7.78 -7.01
N VAL A 178 26.10 8.53 -6.94
CA VAL A 178 26.08 9.96 -7.23
C VAL A 178 26.25 10.73 -5.94
N ILE A 179 27.34 11.47 -5.80
CA ILE A 179 27.55 12.38 -4.68
C ILE A 179 26.56 13.53 -4.79
N SER A 180 25.70 13.68 -3.79
CA SER A 180 24.66 14.72 -3.76
C SER A 180 25.25 16.12 -3.48
N SER A 181 24.48 17.17 -3.79
CA SER A 181 24.83 18.53 -3.42
C SER A 181 24.95 18.71 -1.91
N TRP A 182 24.08 18.02 -1.13
CA TRP A 182 24.12 18.06 0.34
C TRP A 182 25.43 17.45 0.89
N GLU A 183 25.88 16.33 0.37
CA GLU A 183 27.16 15.71 0.76
C GLU A 183 28.34 16.63 0.46
N ARG A 184 28.32 17.31 -0.69
CA ARG A 184 29.36 18.28 -1.06
C ARG A 184 29.37 19.49 -0.12
N GLU A 185 28.18 19.99 0.25
CA GLU A 185 28.07 21.20 1.07
C GLU A 185 28.44 20.93 2.55
N PHE A 186 27.99 19.81 3.10
CA PHE A 186 28.08 19.56 4.54
C PHE A 186 29.16 18.57 4.94
N LEU A 187 29.63 17.69 4.03
CA LEU A 187 30.57 16.63 4.38
C LEU A 187 31.95 16.77 3.74
N LEU A 188 32.11 17.55 2.67
CA LEU A 188 33.36 17.61 1.91
C LEU A 188 34.58 18.00 2.77
N LEU A 189 34.40 18.85 3.78
CA LEU A 189 35.48 19.28 4.69
C LEU A 189 35.66 18.38 5.92
N ASN A 190 34.84 17.34 6.06
CA ASN A 190 34.89 16.41 7.18
C ASN A 190 35.42 15.01 6.82
N VAL A 191 35.99 14.87 5.62
CA VAL A 191 36.57 13.64 5.10
C VAL A 191 38.07 13.77 5.02
#